data_a80f41e51bb8fd0d2f7c95440b77b245
#
_entry.id   a80f41e51bb8fd0d2f7c95440b77b245
#
_cell.length_a   1.000
_cell.length_b   1.000
_cell.length_c   1.000
_cell.angle_alpha   90.00
_cell.angle_beta   90.00
_cell.angle_gamma   90.00
#
_symmetry.space_group_name_H-M   'P 1'
#
loop_
_entity.id
_entity.type
_entity.pdbx_description
1 polymer ?
#
loop_
_entity_poly.entity_id
_entity_poly.type
_entity_poly.pdbx_seq_one_letter_code
_entity_poly.pdbx_strand_id
1 'polypeptide(L)'
;MEVREELKEIIERARAAAEAAGELPPGEYAPVQRLEIPKAKEFGDYSTNAAMQWARTAHKAPRAIAESIVKYIDAPLVSKMEIAGAGFINFFLAADTVYAELRNILSAGASYGDLPKDKKDKILVEYVSANPTGPLHIGHARGAAYGSAPVSYTHLTLPTN
;
A
#
# COMPACT_ATOMS: atom_id res chain seq x y z
N MET A 1 -12.93 2.98 0.69
CA MET A 1 -11.55 3.51 0.72
C MET A 1 -10.64 2.33 1.00
N GLU A 2 -9.50 2.22 0.33
CA GLU A 2 -8.60 1.08 0.58
C GLU A 2 -7.99 1.22 1.98
N VAL A 3 -7.99 0.15 2.76
CA VAL A 3 -7.46 0.10 4.16
C VAL A 3 -6.07 0.75 4.27
N ARG A 4 -5.24 0.58 3.25
CA ARG A 4 -3.90 1.14 3.20
C ARG A 4 -3.90 2.67 3.17
N GLU A 5 -4.76 3.29 2.38
CA GLU A 5 -4.86 4.75 2.30
C GLU A 5 -5.46 5.32 3.60
N GLU A 6 -6.43 4.64 4.17
CA GLU A 6 -7.01 5.02 5.46
C GLU A 6 -5.96 4.99 6.60
N LEU A 7 -5.13 3.95 6.64
CA LEU A 7 -4.02 3.88 7.60
C LEU A 7 -3.02 5.01 7.43
N LYS A 8 -2.68 5.40 6.20
CA LYS A 8 -1.78 6.54 5.94
C LYS A 8 -2.36 7.83 6.51
N GLU A 9 -3.62 8.10 6.25
CA GLU A 9 -4.31 9.28 6.77
C GLU A 9 -4.36 9.30 8.30
N ILE A 10 -4.57 8.15 8.93
CA ILE A 10 -4.57 8.00 10.39
C ILE A 10 -3.18 8.33 10.95
N ILE A 11 -2.11 7.80 10.33
CA ILE A 11 -0.73 8.06 10.77
C ILE A 11 -0.39 9.56 10.64
N GLU A 12 -0.80 10.20 9.55
CA GLU A 12 -0.57 11.63 9.35
C GLU A 12 -1.34 12.48 10.38
N ARG A 13 -2.59 12.13 10.68
CA ARG A 13 -3.36 12.80 11.74
C ARG A 13 -2.71 12.62 13.10
N ALA A 14 -2.24 11.41 13.41
CA ALA A 14 -1.56 11.12 14.67
C ALA A 14 -0.24 11.91 14.79
N ARG A 15 0.52 12.04 13.68
CA ARG A 15 1.71 12.90 13.64
C ARG A 15 1.36 14.35 13.95
N ALA A 16 0.33 14.88 13.28
CA ALA A 16 -0.09 16.26 13.51
C ALA A 16 -0.60 16.49 14.94
N ALA A 17 -1.28 15.51 15.53
CA ALA A 17 -1.71 15.57 16.94
C ALA A 17 -0.51 15.55 17.90
N ALA A 18 0.48 14.71 17.65
CA ALA A 18 1.71 14.66 18.44
C ALA A 18 2.53 15.97 18.34
N GLU A 19 2.53 16.62 17.19
CA GLU A 19 3.13 17.95 16.98
C GLU A 19 2.36 19.02 17.77
N ALA A 20 1.03 19.04 17.66
CA ALA A 20 0.18 19.97 18.41
C ALA A 20 0.31 19.80 19.93
N ALA A 21 0.54 18.59 20.41
CA ALA A 21 0.79 18.27 21.82
C ALA A 21 2.24 18.59 22.28
N GLY A 22 3.12 19.03 21.38
CA GLY A 22 4.51 19.33 21.69
C GLY A 22 5.41 18.10 21.86
N GLU A 23 4.91 16.91 21.56
CA GLU A 23 5.70 15.66 21.59
C GLU A 23 6.62 15.54 20.36
N LEU A 24 6.25 16.16 19.26
CA LEU A 24 7.09 16.34 18.08
C LEU A 24 7.33 17.85 17.86
N PRO A 25 8.55 18.25 17.46
CA PRO A 25 8.79 19.65 17.09
C PRO A 25 8.05 20.00 15.80
N PRO A 26 7.66 21.28 15.60
CA PRO A 26 7.11 21.72 14.33
C PRO A 26 8.13 21.57 13.21
N GLY A 27 7.69 21.10 12.04
CA GLY A 27 8.60 20.91 10.90
C GLY A 27 7.92 20.39 9.65
N GLU A 28 8.63 20.41 8.54
CA GLU A 28 8.18 19.79 7.29
C GLU A 28 8.48 18.29 7.31
N TYR A 29 7.49 17.51 7.67
CA TYR A 29 7.56 16.06 7.66
C TYR A 29 7.18 15.52 6.29
N ALA A 30 8.00 14.60 5.76
CA ALA A 30 7.66 13.90 4.54
C ALA A 30 6.38 13.08 4.73
N PRO A 31 5.43 13.09 3.77
CA PRO A 31 4.21 12.31 3.89
C PRO A 31 4.51 10.80 3.91
N VAL A 32 3.64 10.03 4.55
CA VAL A 32 3.72 8.57 4.57
C VAL A 32 3.49 8.05 3.15
N GLN A 33 4.56 7.74 2.45
CA GLN A 33 4.49 7.33 1.04
C GLN A 33 3.95 5.91 0.89
N ARG A 34 4.42 4.98 1.71
CA ARG A 34 4.10 3.56 1.54
C ARG A 34 3.99 2.84 2.87
N LEU A 35 2.95 2.03 2.97
CA LEU A 35 2.87 0.97 3.98
C LEU A 35 3.37 -0.34 3.34
N GLU A 36 4.25 -1.03 4.03
CA GLU A 36 4.81 -2.31 3.59
C GLU A 36 3.97 -3.46 4.16
N ILE A 37 3.91 -4.55 3.42
CA ILE A 37 3.39 -5.82 3.93
C ILE A 37 4.58 -6.60 4.45
N PRO A 38 4.66 -6.88 5.76
CA PRO A 38 5.76 -7.64 6.34
C PRO A 38 5.87 -9.03 5.71
N LYS A 39 7.11 -9.54 5.59
CA LYS A 39 7.32 -10.90 5.05
C LYS A 39 6.82 -12.00 5.99
N ALA A 40 6.88 -11.78 7.29
CA ALA A 40 6.43 -12.71 8.31
C ALA A 40 5.17 -12.18 9.00
N LYS A 41 4.15 -13.03 9.15
CA LYS A 41 2.85 -12.68 9.75
C LYS A 41 2.95 -12.21 11.21
N GLU A 42 4.01 -12.58 11.90
CA GLU A 42 4.29 -12.13 13.27
C GLU A 42 4.49 -10.62 13.39
N PHE A 43 4.84 -9.94 12.28
CA PHE A 43 5.00 -8.50 12.21
C PHE A 43 3.72 -7.76 11.74
N GLY A 44 2.58 -8.44 11.73
CA GLY A 44 1.29 -7.84 11.39
C GLY A 44 0.97 -7.84 9.90
N ASP A 45 -0.09 -7.12 9.56
CA ASP A 45 -0.62 -7.01 8.20
C ASP A 45 0.02 -5.86 7.42
N TYR A 46 0.33 -4.76 8.11
CA TYR A 46 1.03 -3.60 7.56
C TYR A 46 2.12 -3.11 8.50
N SER A 47 3.15 -2.49 7.92
CA SER A 47 4.23 -1.86 8.65
C SER A 47 4.61 -0.53 8.01
N THR A 48 5.04 0.44 8.83
CA THR A 48 5.60 1.70 8.36
C THR A 48 6.93 2.02 9.01
N ASN A 49 7.81 2.65 8.25
CA ASN A 49 9.07 3.21 8.70
C ASN A 49 9.01 4.75 8.83
N ALA A 50 7.83 5.33 8.86
CA ALA A 50 7.61 6.78 8.88
C ALA A 50 8.40 7.47 10.01
N ALA A 51 8.43 6.90 11.22
CA ALA A 51 9.18 7.43 12.34
C ALA A 51 10.69 7.55 12.05
N MET A 52 11.25 6.61 11.26
CA MET A 52 12.66 6.70 10.84
C MET A 52 12.87 7.80 9.80
N GLN A 53 11.93 7.99 8.87
CA GLN A 53 11.99 9.07 7.89
C GLN A 53 11.89 10.44 8.57
N TRP A 54 11.08 10.56 9.62
CA TRP A 54 10.87 11.80 10.37
C TRP A 54 11.95 12.11 11.41
N ALA A 55 12.82 11.16 11.72
CA ALA A 55 13.86 11.31 12.73
C ALA A 55 14.79 12.51 12.49
N ARG A 56 15.12 12.76 11.22
CA ARG A 56 15.98 13.88 10.84
C ARG A 56 15.29 15.23 11.07
N THR A 57 14.04 15.36 10.72
CA THR A 57 13.24 16.58 10.90
C THR A 57 12.94 16.83 12.38
N ALA A 58 12.58 15.77 13.10
CA ALA A 58 12.23 15.83 14.51
C ALA A 58 13.45 15.95 15.45
N HIS A 59 14.67 15.71 14.98
CA HIS A 59 15.88 15.63 15.80
C HIS A 59 15.71 14.70 17.02
N LYS A 60 14.96 13.61 16.85
CA LYS A 60 14.64 12.61 17.88
C LYS A 60 14.98 11.21 17.39
N ALA A 61 15.21 10.30 18.33
CA ALA A 61 15.36 8.88 18.01
C ALA A 61 14.08 8.34 17.35
N PRO A 62 14.17 7.57 16.26
CA PRO A 62 12.98 7.06 15.54
C PRO A 62 12.02 6.30 16.46
N ARG A 63 12.53 5.52 17.39
CA ARG A 63 11.70 4.78 18.35
C ARG A 63 10.87 5.72 19.24
N ALA A 64 11.46 6.80 19.73
CA ALA A 64 10.74 7.80 20.53
C ALA A 64 9.66 8.51 19.71
N ILE A 65 9.91 8.75 18.41
CA ILE A 65 8.89 9.29 17.49
C ILE A 65 7.75 8.29 17.31
N ALA A 66 8.06 7.01 17.08
CA ALA A 66 7.04 5.96 16.95
C ALA A 66 6.18 5.86 18.22
N GLU A 67 6.79 5.92 19.41
CA GLU A 67 6.10 5.90 20.70
C GLU A 67 5.20 7.14 20.89
N SER A 68 5.65 8.32 20.46
CA SER A 68 4.82 9.53 20.48
C SER A 68 3.61 9.42 19.55
N ILE A 69 3.80 8.93 18.31
CA ILE A 69 2.74 8.85 17.32
C ILE A 69 1.69 7.82 17.71
N VAL A 70 2.10 6.63 18.15
CA VAL A 70 1.19 5.52 18.52
C VAL A 70 0.18 5.95 19.58
N LYS A 71 0.52 6.87 20.47
CA LYS A 71 -0.41 7.42 21.47
C LYS A 71 -1.62 8.14 20.88
N TYR A 72 -1.45 8.73 19.70
CA TYR A 72 -2.47 9.54 19.01
C TYR A 72 -3.12 8.78 17.85
N ILE A 73 -2.77 7.52 17.62
CA ILE A 73 -3.44 6.69 16.62
C ILE A 73 -4.76 6.21 17.20
N ASP A 74 -5.85 6.76 16.66
CA ASP A 74 -7.21 6.23 16.84
C ASP A 74 -7.62 5.53 15.54
N ALA A 75 -7.55 4.20 15.56
CA ALA A 75 -7.75 3.37 14.37
C ALA A 75 -8.63 2.15 14.69
N PRO A 76 -9.97 2.27 14.59
CA PRO A 76 -10.89 1.15 14.82
C PRO A 76 -10.63 -0.06 13.91
N LEU A 77 -10.02 0.18 12.75
CA LEU A 77 -9.63 -0.86 11.79
C LEU A 77 -8.44 -1.71 12.27
N VAL A 78 -7.73 -1.31 13.34
CA VAL A 78 -6.55 -1.97 13.87
C VAL A 78 -6.87 -2.58 15.23
N SER A 79 -6.60 -3.86 15.42
CA SER A 79 -6.76 -4.57 16.69
C SER A 79 -5.56 -4.38 17.62
N LYS A 80 -4.36 -4.19 17.05
CA LYS A 80 -3.10 -4.10 17.80
C LYS A 80 -2.06 -3.34 17.00
N MET A 81 -1.20 -2.60 17.70
CA MET A 81 0.00 -1.97 17.15
C MET A 81 1.22 -2.39 17.96
N GLU A 82 2.34 -2.56 17.28
CA GLU A 82 3.63 -2.88 17.90
C GLU A 82 4.75 -2.02 17.31
N ILE A 83 5.62 -1.54 18.18
CA ILE A 83 6.84 -0.82 17.76
C ILE A 83 8.00 -1.83 17.73
N ALA A 84 8.54 -2.07 16.55
CA ALA A 84 9.61 -3.02 16.32
C ALA A 84 10.93 -2.34 15.94
N GLY A 85 12.04 -2.95 16.33
CA GLY A 85 13.39 -2.51 15.95
C GLY A 85 13.66 -1.04 16.25
N ALA A 86 14.18 -0.33 15.27
CA ALA A 86 14.59 1.06 15.39
C ALA A 86 13.43 2.08 15.35
N GLY A 87 12.17 1.64 15.19
CA GLY A 87 11.02 2.54 15.12
C GLY A 87 10.03 2.20 13.99
N PHE A 88 10.01 0.95 13.55
CA PHE A 88 8.90 0.44 12.73
C PHE A 88 7.62 0.40 13.56
N ILE A 89 6.51 0.77 12.97
CA ILE A 89 5.18 0.60 13.56
C ILE A 89 4.46 -0.47 12.75
N ASN A 90 4.15 -1.57 13.41
CA ASN A 90 3.44 -2.71 12.84
C ASN A 90 1.97 -2.66 13.24
N PHE A 91 1.08 -2.87 12.28
CA PHE A 91 -0.37 -2.83 12.43
C PHE A 91 -0.96 -4.21 12.20
N PHE A 92 -1.79 -4.65 13.13
CA PHE A 92 -2.59 -5.87 13.02
C PHE A 92 -4.04 -5.46 12.80
N LEU A 93 -4.64 -5.82 11.69
CA LEU A 93 -6.00 -5.45 11.37
C LEU A 93 -7.01 -6.11 12.32
N ALA A 94 -8.09 -5.41 12.59
CA ALA A 94 -9.22 -6.02 13.25
C ALA A 94 -9.92 -7.01 12.31
N ALA A 95 -10.43 -8.12 12.85
CA ALA A 95 -11.14 -9.12 12.06
C ALA A 95 -12.31 -8.53 11.29
N ASP A 96 -13.03 -7.59 11.92
CA ASP A 96 -14.18 -6.90 11.31
C ASP A 96 -13.79 -6.08 10.07
N THR A 97 -12.57 -5.53 10.03
CA THR A 97 -12.03 -4.83 8.86
C THR A 97 -11.89 -5.79 7.68
N VAL A 98 -11.34 -6.98 7.92
CA VAL A 98 -11.18 -8.02 6.89
C VAL A 98 -12.56 -8.52 6.42
N TYR A 99 -13.50 -8.75 7.34
CA TYR A 99 -14.85 -9.16 7.00
C TYR A 99 -15.65 -8.07 6.28
N ALA A 100 -15.39 -6.78 6.56
CA ALA A 100 -15.99 -5.68 5.83
C ALA A 100 -15.57 -5.70 4.36
N GLU A 101 -14.28 -5.95 4.08
CA GLU A 101 -13.80 -6.06 2.70
C GLU A 101 -14.40 -7.28 1.98
N LEU A 102 -14.53 -8.41 2.66
CA LEU A 102 -15.21 -9.57 2.09
C LEU A 102 -16.68 -9.25 1.73
N ARG A 103 -17.39 -8.51 2.59
CA ARG A 103 -18.75 -8.05 2.27
C ARG A 103 -18.78 -7.12 1.06
N ASN A 104 -17.80 -6.23 0.92
CA ASN A 104 -17.65 -5.36 -0.25
C ASN A 104 -17.46 -6.15 -1.53
N ILE A 105 -16.57 -7.15 -1.53
CA ILE A 105 -16.35 -8.06 -2.65
C ILE A 105 -17.65 -8.77 -3.06
N LEU A 106 -18.33 -9.35 -2.09
CA LEU A 106 -19.58 -10.07 -2.33
C LEU A 106 -20.69 -9.14 -2.88
N SER A 107 -20.78 -7.93 -2.35
CA SER A 107 -21.77 -6.93 -2.79
C SER A 107 -21.48 -6.39 -4.18
N ALA A 108 -20.21 -6.13 -4.51
CA ALA A 108 -19.81 -5.64 -5.83
C ALA A 108 -19.87 -6.74 -6.90
N GLY A 109 -19.73 -8.01 -6.50
CA GLY A 109 -19.80 -9.16 -7.42
C GLY A 109 -18.81 -9.03 -8.57
N ALA A 110 -19.31 -9.16 -9.80
CA ALA A 110 -18.49 -9.11 -11.02
C ALA A 110 -17.85 -7.73 -11.28
N SER A 111 -18.33 -6.66 -10.64
CA SER A 111 -17.77 -5.31 -10.81
C SER A 111 -16.67 -4.98 -9.78
N TYR A 112 -16.36 -5.90 -8.87
CA TYR A 112 -15.25 -5.68 -7.93
C TYR A 112 -13.92 -5.60 -8.69
N GLY A 113 -13.20 -4.51 -8.46
CA GLY A 113 -11.94 -4.23 -9.16
C GLY A 113 -12.09 -3.41 -10.43
N ASP A 114 -13.31 -3.10 -10.86
CA ASP A 114 -13.50 -2.19 -11.98
C ASP A 114 -13.03 -0.78 -11.61
N LEU A 115 -12.28 -0.15 -12.52
CA LEU A 115 -11.93 1.25 -12.40
C LEU A 115 -13.14 2.16 -12.67
N PRO A 116 -13.18 3.38 -12.05
CA PRO A 116 -14.20 4.36 -12.36
C PRO A 116 -14.31 4.60 -13.87
N LYS A 117 -15.53 4.61 -14.40
CA LYS A 117 -15.82 4.68 -15.85
C LYS A 117 -15.40 6.02 -16.50
N ASP A 118 -15.13 7.03 -15.71
CA ASP A 118 -14.67 8.36 -16.12
C ASP A 118 -13.17 8.40 -16.50
N LYS A 119 -12.38 7.42 -16.06
CA LYS A 119 -10.96 7.26 -16.44
C LYS A 119 -10.81 6.22 -17.54
N LYS A 120 -11.16 6.60 -18.75
CA LYS A 120 -10.93 5.78 -19.95
C LYS A 120 -9.62 6.18 -20.63
N ASP A 121 -8.51 5.75 -20.09
CA ASP A 121 -7.23 5.83 -20.79
C ASP A 121 -7.21 4.78 -21.91
N LYS A 122 -6.83 5.21 -23.11
CA LYS A 122 -6.54 4.27 -24.19
C LYS A 122 -5.15 3.70 -23.95
N ILE A 123 -5.08 2.44 -23.57
CA ILE A 123 -3.82 1.77 -23.24
C ILE A 123 -3.48 0.80 -24.37
N LEU A 124 -2.31 0.98 -24.96
CA LEU A 124 -1.71 0.00 -25.87
C LEU A 124 -0.75 -0.87 -25.06
N VAL A 125 -0.98 -2.17 -25.04
CA VAL A 125 -0.11 -3.12 -24.36
C VAL A 125 0.65 -3.93 -25.40
N GLU A 126 1.95 -3.77 -25.44
CA GLU A 126 2.86 -4.62 -26.22
C GLU A 126 3.56 -5.61 -25.28
N TYR A 127 3.50 -6.89 -25.60
CA TYR A 127 4.17 -7.93 -24.82
C TYR A 127 4.70 -9.04 -25.73
N VAL A 128 5.70 -9.78 -25.23
CA VAL A 128 6.45 -10.77 -26.02
C VAL A 128 7.17 -10.16 -27.23
N SER A 129 7.55 -8.88 -27.14
CA SER A 129 8.43 -8.25 -28.15
C SER A 129 9.85 -8.80 -28.00
N ALA A 130 10.10 -9.92 -28.65
CA ALA A 130 11.41 -10.56 -28.67
C ALA A 130 12.04 -10.44 -30.06
N ASN A 131 13.34 -10.12 -30.10
CA ASN A 131 14.07 -10.15 -31.35
C ASN A 131 14.11 -11.59 -31.92
N PRO A 132 13.85 -11.80 -33.21
CA PRO A 132 13.81 -13.13 -33.82
C PRO A 132 15.21 -13.72 -34.09
N THR A 133 16.13 -13.48 -33.15
CA THR A 133 17.54 -13.87 -33.27
C THR A 133 17.89 -15.20 -32.62
N GLY A 134 16.88 -15.87 -31.97
CA GLY A 134 17.06 -17.14 -31.30
C GLY A 134 15.76 -17.67 -30.69
N PRO A 135 15.79 -18.86 -30.07
CA PRO A 135 14.62 -19.45 -29.43
C PRO A 135 14.19 -18.65 -28.21
N LEU A 136 12.88 -18.65 -27.95
CA LEU A 136 12.33 -18.02 -26.76
C LEU A 136 12.84 -18.73 -25.50
N HIS A 137 13.16 -17.97 -24.47
CA HIS A 137 13.57 -18.48 -23.17
C HIS A 137 12.54 -18.12 -22.07
N ILE A 138 12.74 -18.62 -20.85
CA ILE A 138 11.80 -18.45 -19.73
C ILE A 138 11.46 -16.99 -19.42
N GLY A 139 12.38 -16.05 -19.67
CA GLY A 139 12.12 -14.62 -19.53
C GLY A 139 11.04 -14.10 -20.49
N HIS A 140 11.01 -14.58 -21.73
CA HIS A 140 9.98 -14.25 -22.70
C HIS A 140 8.62 -14.85 -22.30
N ALA A 141 8.61 -16.11 -21.79
CA ALA A 141 7.40 -16.74 -21.27
C ALA A 141 6.81 -15.97 -20.09
N ARG A 142 7.66 -15.45 -19.20
CA ARG A 142 7.23 -14.58 -18.09
C ARG A 142 6.59 -13.29 -18.60
N GLY A 143 7.19 -12.64 -19.59
CA GLY A 143 6.65 -11.43 -20.24
C GLY A 143 5.31 -11.71 -20.93
N ALA A 144 5.16 -12.87 -21.58
CA ALA A 144 3.93 -13.33 -22.19
C ALA A 144 2.81 -13.50 -21.16
N ALA A 145 3.07 -14.22 -20.08
CA ALA A 145 2.10 -14.45 -19.00
C ALA A 145 1.64 -13.14 -18.36
N TYR A 146 2.60 -12.22 -18.11
CA TYR A 146 2.31 -10.93 -17.49
C TYR A 146 1.50 -10.01 -18.39
N GLY A 147 1.77 -10.00 -19.70
CA GLY A 147 1.05 -9.19 -20.67
C GLY A 147 -0.31 -9.76 -21.05
N SER A 148 -0.45 -11.09 -21.08
CA SER A 148 -1.72 -11.74 -21.42
C SER A 148 -2.78 -11.61 -20.31
N ALA A 149 -2.37 -11.50 -19.05
CA ALA A 149 -3.30 -11.41 -17.93
C ALA A 149 -4.25 -10.18 -18.02
N PRO A 150 -3.78 -8.93 -18.19
CA PRO A 150 -4.66 -7.77 -18.35
C PRO A 150 -5.47 -7.82 -19.67
N VAL A 151 -4.93 -8.47 -20.70
CA VAL A 151 -5.59 -8.55 -22.01
C VAL A 151 -6.71 -9.58 -22.05
N SER A 152 -6.70 -10.61 -21.19
CA SER A 152 -7.76 -11.62 -21.10
C SER A 152 -9.13 -11.04 -20.79
N TYR A 153 -9.18 -9.85 -20.20
CA TYR A 153 -10.43 -9.14 -19.86
C TYR A 153 -10.81 -8.07 -20.88
N THR A 154 -10.03 -7.89 -21.93
CA THR A 154 -10.31 -6.91 -23.00
C THR A 154 -10.40 -7.61 -24.34
N HIS A 155 -11.28 -7.13 -25.23
CA HIS A 155 -11.32 -7.63 -26.61
C HIS A 155 -10.08 -7.20 -27.36
N LEU A 156 -9.21 -8.15 -27.68
CA LEU A 156 -8.09 -7.97 -28.59
C LEU A 156 -8.63 -7.93 -30.01
N THR A 157 -8.63 -6.78 -30.62
CA THR A 157 -8.65 -6.68 -32.08
C THR A 157 -7.19 -6.71 -32.53
N LEU A 158 -6.73 -7.84 -33.05
CA LEU A 158 -5.47 -7.90 -33.78
C LEU A 158 -5.60 -6.97 -35.00
N PRO A 159 -4.63 -6.09 -35.27
CA PRO A 159 -4.61 -5.39 -36.54
C PRO A 159 -4.44 -6.44 -37.63
N THR A 160 -5.47 -6.65 -38.39
CA THR A 160 -5.40 -7.40 -39.67
C THR A 160 -4.84 -6.45 -40.69
N ASN A 161 -3.58 -6.66 -41.06
CA ASN A 161 -3.02 -6.06 -42.27
C ASN A 161 -3.67 -6.67 -43.52
#